data_5ddba1e080c35363bdc5566b61c6b972
#
_entry.id   5ddba1e080c35363bdc5566b61c6b972
#
_cell.length_a   1.000
_cell.length_b   1.000
_cell.length_c   1.000
_cell.angle_alpha   90.00
_cell.angle_beta   90.00
_cell.angle_gamma   90.00
#
_symmetry.space_group_name_H-M   'P 1'
#
loop_
_entity.id
_entity.type
_entity.pdbx_description
1 polymer ?
#
loop_
_entity_poly.entity_id
_entity_poly.type
_entity_poly.pdbx_seq_one_letter_code
_entity_poly.pdbx_strand_id
1 'polypeptide(L)'
;MPPTSFPQPSAPRRFARALLVAASLAAPISAWSAAPFAFDSVAALARKQARAPYKALDAKEPAELAALNYDEYRDIRFRPDHALWRAESLPFEVMFFHRGANNLRVRMNEVVADKARHLPYKSADFDFGKNTVKPETWGDLDFGGLRVHYALNGPAYKDELVVFLGASYFRALCAGARYGLSTRGLAIDTVGANGEEFPRFVEFWLVKPAADAKALRIFALLDSPRVTGAYQFDVVPGEETLVEVRARLYLRAAVRTLGLAPFTTMYQYGENQPHRFDFRPEVHDSDGLMVATGDGEWLWRPLVNPRETLTTSFAMRELRGFGVMQRDQRFTSYEDNEARYELRPSGWVEPIGSWGPGRVELVQIGTPDETNDNIVAYWVPDHVPPPGEPLDFSYRLHWQLHELKKPPGGYVAQTRVGRGYRPLADDEQQFIVDFVGPSLAALPPGTPVKAVVSAPSNGEIEEANAYRVDATGAWRMMLRVKKPDITKPTELRGFLQSGNDVLTETWSNLWPGR
;
A
#
# COMPACT_ATOMS: atom_id res chain seq x y z
N MET A 1 -12.57 72.49 -65.87
CA MET A 1 -11.98 72.84 -67.20
C MET A 1 -10.88 71.88 -67.52
N PRO A 2 -10.93 71.21 -68.64
CA PRO A 2 -9.84 70.33 -69.17
C PRO A 2 -8.83 71.18 -69.95
N PRO A 3 -7.83 70.76 -70.66
CA PRO A 3 -7.68 69.55 -71.46
C PRO A 3 -6.24 68.92 -71.33
N THR A 4 -5.72 67.99 -72.02
CA THR A 4 -5.74 67.35 -73.35
C THR A 4 -4.59 66.33 -73.39
N SER A 5 -4.78 65.23 -73.82
CA SER A 5 -4.59 64.50 -75.09
C SER A 5 -3.14 64.08 -75.48
N PHE A 6 -2.93 62.80 -75.56
CA PHE A 6 -2.30 61.92 -76.59
C PHE A 6 -1.00 62.31 -77.35
N PRO A 7 -0.20 61.36 -77.93
CA PRO A 7 -0.43 59.95 -78.28
C PRO A 7 0.79 59.00 -78.10
N GLN A 8 0.54 57.72 -78.42
CA GLN A 8 1.47 56.64 -78.60
C GLN A 8 2.44 56.74 -79.78
N PRO A 9 3.49 55.89 -79.86
CA PRO A 9 3.44 54.76 -80.81
C PRO A 9 4.10 53.45 -80.39
N SER A 10 3.44 52.35 -80.82
CA SER A 10 3.79 51.04 -81.39
C SER A 10 5.15 50.36 -81.18
N ALA A 11 5.02 49.13 -80.80
CA ALA A 11 5.67 47.83 -80.79
C ALA A 11 7.00 47.59 -81.61
N PRO A 12 7.80 46.54 -81.27
CA PRO A 12 7.51 45.18 -81.79
C PRO A 12 7.76 44.02 -80.81
N ARG A 13 7.10 42.91 -81.16
CA ARG A 13 7.15 41.57 -80.56
C ARG A 13 8.51 40.96 -80.64
N ARG A 14 9.02 40.38 -79.53
CA ARG A 14 10.02 39.30 -79.58
C ARG A 14 9.53 38.15 -78.67
N PHE A 15 9.41 36.99 -79.28
CA PHE A 15 9.18 35.68 -78.66
C PHE A 15 10.33 35.35 -77.71
N ALA A 16 10.10 35.06 -76.45
CA ALA A 16 11.04 34.39 -75.59
C ALA A 16 10.35 33.14 -74.99
N ARG A 17 10.91 31.99 -75.25
CA ARG A 17 10.50 30.70 -74.75
C ARG A 17 10.66 30.69 -73.21
N ALA A 18 9.58 30.44 -72.46
CA ALA A 18 9.61 30.19 -71.06
C ALA A 18 10.02 28.71 -70.80
N LEU A 19 11.19 28.49 -70.21
CA LEU A 19 11.56 27.24 -69.57
C LEU A 19 10.82 27.17 -68.23
N LEU A 20 9.87 26.23 -68.09
CA LEU A 20 9.29 25.84 -66.81
C LEU A 20 10.29 24.99 -66.06
N VAL A 21 10.96 25.53 -65.05
CA VAL A 21 11.70 24.77 -64.04
C VAL A 21 10.69 24.38 -62.96
N ALA A 22 10.30 23.11 -62.94
CA ALA A 22 9.50 22.54 -61.86
C ALA A 22 10.40 22.41 -60.61
N ALA A 23 10.33 23.39 -59.71
CA ALA A 23 10.90 23.26 -58.37
C ALA A 23 10.04 22.29 -57.55
N SER A 24 10.49 21.04 -57.39
CA SER A 24 9.91 20.07 -56.46
C SER A 24 10.14 20.56 -55.03
N LEU A 25 9.14 21.15 -54.42
CA LEU A 25 9.09 21.38 -52.96
C LEU A 25 8.99 20.03 -52.27
N ALA A 26 10.13 19.42 -51.92
CA ALA A 26 10.20 18.34 -50.96
C ALA A 26 9.90 18.98 -49.56
N ALA A 27 8.64 18.92 -49.11
CA ALA A 27 8.30 19.20 -47.74
C ALA A 27 9.05 18.19 -46.85
N PRO A 28 9.76 18.64 -45.81
CA PRO A 28 10.35 17.70 -44.85
C PRO A 28 9.18 16.95 -44.18
N ILE A 29 9.13 15.64 -44.39
CA ILE A 29 8.30 14.76 -43.60
C ILE A 29 8.91 14.83 -42.19
N SER A 30 8.35 15.68 -41.33
CA SER A 30 8.64 15.68 -39.91
C SER A 30 8.22 14.31 -39.40
N ALA A 31 9.20 13.43 -39.25
CA ALA A 31 8.99 12.17 -38.52
C ALA A 31 8.48 12.57 -37.12
N TRP A 32 7.21 12.41 -36.88
CA TRP A 32 6.66 12.48 -35.53
C TRP A 32 7.34 11.36 -34.73
N SER A 33 8.39 11.73 -34.00
CA SER A 33 8.93 10.85 -32.98
C SER A 33 7.77 10.52 -32.04
N ALA A 34 7.46 9.24 -31.91
CA ALA A 34 6.47 8.80 -30.92
C ALA A 34 6.87 9.36 -29.56
N ALA A 35 5.91 9.94 -28.85
CA ALA A 35 6.17 10.49 -27.51
C ALA A 35 6.78 9.41 -26.60
N PRO A 36 7.73 9.77 -25.72
CA PRO A 36 8.32 8.84 -24.77
C PRO A 36 7.27 8.11 -23.96
N PHE A 37 7.44 6.81 -23.73
CA PHE A 37 6.56 6.04 -22.86
C PHE A 37 6.74 6.50 -21.41
N ALA A 38 5.67 6.95 -20.79
CA ALA A 38 5.67 7.53 -19.44
C ALA A 38 4.34 7.24 -18.72
N PHE A 39 4.19 7.73 -17.49
CA PHE A 39 2.96 7.63 -16.72
C PHE A 39 1.70 8.03 -17.52
N ASP A 40 1.79 9.13 -18.28
CA ASP A 40 0.66 9.62 -19.06
C ASP A 40 0.27 8.67 -20.22
N SER A 41 1.18 7.81 -20.69
CA SER A 41 0.87 6.74 -21.64
C SER A 41 -0.07 5.72 -21.01
N VAL A 42 0.21 5.30 -19.76
CA VAL A 42 -0.66 4.38 -19.00
C VAL A 42 -1.97 5.05 -18.60
N ALA A 43 -1.93 6.34 -18.21
CA ALA A 43 -3.12 7.13 -17.90
C ALA A 43 -4.07 7.25 -19.10
N ALA A 44 -3.53 7.38 -20.31
CA ALA A 44 -4.32 7.38 -21.53
C ALA A 44 -5.00 6.02 -21.78
N LEU A 45 -4.30 4.90 -21.49
CA LEU A 45 -4.88 3.55 -21.56
C LEU A 45 -6.02 3.39 -20.53
N ALA A 46 -5.78 3.77 -19.27
CA ALA A 46 -6.79 3.72 -18.22
C ALA A 46 -8.03 4.55 -18.59
N ARG A 47 -7.83 5.79 -19.07
CA ARG A 47 -8.93 6.64 -19.53
C ARG A 47 -9.72 6.03 -20.68
N LYS A 48 -9.04 5.36 -21.62
CA LYS A 48 -9.69 4.64 -22.73
C LYS A 48 -10.51 3.47 -22.22
N GLN A 49 -9.98 2.69 -21.26
CA GLN A 49 -10.70 1.57 -20.65
C GLN A 49 -11.92 2.03 -19.83
N ALA A 50 -11.81 3.16 -19.12
CA ALA A 50 -12.94 3.72 -18.35
C ALA A 50 -14.16 4.03 -19.22
N ARG A 51 -13.98 4.34 -20.51
CA ARG A 51 -15.04 4.64 -21.45
C ARG A 51 -15.68 3.41 -22.11
N ALA A 52 -15.11 2.23 -21.87
CA ALA A 52 -15.59 0.97 -22.39
C ALA A 52 -16.18 0.10 -21.26
N PRO A 53 -17.17 -0.76 -21.57
CA PRO A 53 -17.62 -1.77 -20.62
C PRO A 53 -16.44 -2.63 -20.15
N TYR A 54 -16.44 -2.97 -18.86
CA TYR A 54 -15.43 -3.87 -18.31
C TYR A 54 -15.48 -5.22 -19.04
N LYS A 55 -14.29 -5.71 -19.37
CA LYS A 55 -14.09 -7.07 -19.87
C LYS A 55 -13.08 -7.74 -18.96
N ALA A 56 -13.50 -8.78 -18.27
CA ALA A 56 -12.56 -9.65 -17.59
C ALA A 56 -11.52 -10.16 -18.60
N LEU A 57 -10.25 -10.16 -18.19
CA LEU A 57 -9.21 -10.77 -19.01
C LEU A 57 -9.53 -12.25 -19.15
N ASP A 58 -9.92 -12.63 -20.36
CA ASP A 58 -10.28 -14.01 -20.71
C ASP A 58 -9.01 -14.85 -20.67
N ALA A 59 -8.97 -15.72 -19.72
CA ALA A 59 -7.78 -16.48 -19.41
C ALA A 59 -8.06 -17.96 -19.68
N LYS A 60 -8.10 -18.36 -20.95
CA LYS A 60 -8.00 -19.80 -21.26
C LYS A 60 -6.65 -20.29 -20.74
N GLU A 61 -6.68 -21.06 -19.68
CA GLU A 61 -5.54 -21.82 -19.23
C GLU A 61 -5.41 -23.12 -20.06
N PRO A 62 -4.20 -23.57 -20.36
CA PRO A 62 -3.99 -24.92 -20.83
C PRO A 62 -4.62 -25.93 -19.86
N ALA A 63 -5.30 -26.95 -20.38
CA ALA A 63 -5.99 -27.93 -19.54
C ALA A 63 -5.03 -28.63 -18.55
N GLU A 64 -3.79 -28.86 -18.97
CA GLU A 64 -2.74 -29.44 -18.13
C GLU A 64 -2.41 -28.54 -16.93
N LEU A 65 -2.33 -27.22 -17.14
CA LEU A 65 -2.05 -26.25 -16.08
C LEU A 65 -3.24 -26.10 -15.14
N ALA A 66 -4.45 -26.04 -15.67
CA ALA A 66 -5.69 -25.96 -14.88
C ALA A 66 -5.96 -27.20 -14.03
N ALA A 67 -5.37 -28.35 -14.39
CA ALA A 67 -5.52 -29.59 -13.64
C ALA A 67 -4.56 -29.74 -12.45
N LEU A 68 -3.53 -28.88 -12.36
CA LEU A 68 -2.55 -28.95 -11.27
C LEU A 68 -3.20 -28.57 -9.93
N ASN A 69 -2.93 -29.36 -8.91
CA ASN A 69 -3.26 -29.00 -7.53
C ASN A 69 -2.26 -27.95 -6.99
N TYR A 70 -2.50 -27.46 -5.76
CA TYR A 70 -1.69 -26.41 -5.16
C TYR A 70 -0.19 -26.78 -5.03
N ASP A 71 0.13 -27.99 -4.61
CA ASP A 71 1.51 -28.43 -4.41
C ASP A 71 2.25 -28.61 -5.74
N GLU A 72 1.58 -29.17 -6.73
CA GLU A 72 2.08 -29.28 -8.11
C GLU A 72 2.33 -27.90 -8.73
N TYR A 73 1.38 -26.96 -8.58
CA TYR A 73 1.57 -25.60 -9.03
C TYR A 73 2.74 -24.90 -8.31
N ARG A 74 2.90 -25.10 -7.02
CA ARG A 74 3.99 -24.55 -6.19
C ARG A 74 5.37 -25.04 -6.59
N ASP A 75 5.46 -26.20 -7.24
CA ASP A 75 6.72 -26.77 -7.76
C ASP A 75 7.16 -26.08 -9.07
N ILE A 76 6.30 -25.28 -9.72
CA ILE A 76 6.68 -24.47 -10.86
C ILE A 76 7.43 -23.23 -10.37
N ARG A 77 8.72 -23.13 -10.73
CA ARG A 77 9.61 -22.06 -10.24
C ARG A 77 10.27 -21.34 -11.41
N PHE A 78 10.39 -20.03 -11.30
CA PHE A 78 11.19 -19.25 -12.24
C PHE A 78 12.67 -19.59 -12.05
N ARG A 79 13.40 -19.75 -13.14
CA ARG A 79 14.86 -20.02 -13.13
C ARG A 79 15.62 -18.75 -12.80
N PRO A 80 16.35 -18.66 -11.68
CA PRO A 80 17.04 -17.44 -11.27
C PRO A 80 18.09 -16.94 -12.28
N ASP A 81 18.72 -17.84 -13.02
CA ASP A 81 19.69 -17.51 -14.06
C ASP A 81 19.05 -16.84 -15.30
N HIS A 82 17.73 -16.97 -15.47
CA HIS A 82 16.95 -16.29 -16.52
C HIS A 82 16.35 -14.95 -16.06
N ALA A 83 16.67 -14.47 -14.84
CA ALA A 83 16.12 -13.22 -14.33
C ALA A 83 16.42 -12.05 -15.29
N LEU A 84 15.41 -11.22 -15.53
CA LEU A 84 15.55 -10.04 -16.37
C LEU A 84 16.65 -9.13 -15.80
N TRP A 85 17.53 -8.63 -16.69
CA TRP A 85 18.71 -7.77 -16.40
C TRP A 85 19.89 -8.44 -15.68
N ARG A 86 19.78 -9.73 -15.35
CA ARG A 86 20.87 -10.47 -14.70
C ARG A 86 22.11 -10.59 -15.58
N ALA A 87 21.91 -10.94 -16.85
CA ALA A 87 23.01 -11.08 -17.81
C ALA A 87 23.77 -9.76 -18.05
N GLU A 88 23.14 -8.63 -17.79
CA GLU A 88 23.71 -7.30 -17.91
C GLU A 88 24.30 -6.80 -16.58
N SER A 89 24.22 -7.61 -15.53
CA SER A 89 24.71 -7.30 -14.17
C SER A 89 24.15 -5.99 -13.61
N LEU A 90 22.88 -5.65 -13.94
CA LEU A 90 22.25 -4.44 -13.44
C LEU A 90 21.92 -4.57 -11.94
N PRO A 91 21.75 -3.44 -11.20
CA PRO A 91 21.49 -3.48 -9.76
C PRO A 91 20.24 -4.24 -9.38
N PHE A 92 19.18 -4.10 -10.19
CA PHE A 92 17.90 -4.79 -10.01
C PHE A 92 17.79 -5.98 -10.96
N GLU A 93 17.15 -7.04 -10.50
CA GLU A 93 16.78 -8.20 -11.31
C GLU A 93 15.29 -8.48 -11.13
N VAL A 94 14.62 -8.98 -12.17
CA VAL A 94 13.19 -9.33 -12.07
C VAL A 94 12.97 -10.77 -12.44
N MET A 95 12.22 -11.48 -11.59
CA MET A 95 11.70 -12.81 -11.85
C MET A 95 10.18 -12.74 -11.93
N PHE A 96 9.57 -13.70 -12.62
CA PHE A 96 8.14 -13.70 -12.86
C PHE A 96 7.49 -14.92 -12.19
N PHE A 97 6.26 -14.73 -11.71
CA PHE A 97 5.42 -15.83 -11.27
C PHE A 97 4.73 -16.46 -12.46
N HIS A 98 4.69 -17.79 -12.46
CA HIS A 98 3.93 -18.53 -13.45
C HIS A 98 2.43 -18.23 -13.27
N ARG A 99 1.71 -18.18 -14.37
CA ARG A 99 0.26 -18.12 -14.36
C ARG A 99 -0.30 -19.47 -13.93
N GLY A 100 -1.48 -19.51 -13.35
CA GLY A 100 -2.21 -20.70 -12.96
C GLY A 100 -2.73 -20.65 -11.53
N ALA A 101 -3.57 -21.60 -11.16
CA ALA A 101 -4.33 -21.61 -9.92
C ALA A 101 -5.07 -20.28 -9.70
N ASN A 102 -4.71 -19.54 -8.65
CA ASN A 102 -5.30 -18.21 -8.36
C ASN A 102 -4.50 -17.05 -8.99
N ASN A 103 -3.40 -17.34 -9.70
CA ASN A 103 -2.55 -16.32 -10.32
C ASN A 103 -3.07 -15.98 -11.71
N LEU A 104 -3.91 -14.99 -11.75
CA LEU A 104 -4.56 -14.53 -12.97
C LEU A 104 -3.56 -13.84 -13.90
N ARG A 105 -3.86 -13.87 -15.20
CA ARG A 105 -3.04 -13.31 -16.26
C ARG A 105 -2.64 -11.85 -16.02
N VAL A 106 -1.34 -11.55 -16.12
CA VAL A 106 -0.74 -10.22 -16.04
C VAL A 106 0.26 -10.06 -17.18
N ARG A 107 0.09 -9.04 -18.00
CA ARG A 107 0.98 -8.74 -19.10
C ARG A 107 2.22 -7.99 -18.64
N MET A 108 3.39 -8.39 -19.14
CA MET A 108 4.66 -7.73 -18.79
C MET A 108 5.27 -7.05 -20.01
N ASN A 109 5.78 -5.85 -19.79
CA ASN A 109 6.53 -5.10 -20.78
C ASN A 109 7.81 -4.54 -20.16
N GLU A 110 8.82 -4.31 -20.99
CA GLU A 110 10.01 -3.58 -20.61
C GLU A 110 10.03 -2.23 -21.34
N VAL A 111 10.51 -1.19 -20.67
CA VAL A 111 10.73 0.13 -21.27
C VAL A 111 12.23 0.37 -21.41
N VAL A 112 12.70 0.47 -22.65
CA VAL A 112 14.11 0.75 -22.98
C VAL A 112 14.18 1.97 -23.86
N ALA A 113 14.96 2.97 -23.47
CA ALA A 113 15.07 4.26 -24.18
C ALA A 113 13.66 4.82 -24.53
N ASP A 114 12.80 4.88 -23.53
CA ASP A 114 11.43 5.40 -23.60
C ASP A 114 10.49 4.67 -24.57
N LYS A 115 10.83 3.45 -24.95
CA LYS A 115 9.98 2.61 -25.79
C LYS A 115 9.58 1.34 -25.05
N ALA A 116 8.28 1.12 -24.96
CA ALA A 116 7.73 -0.11 -24.39
C ALA A 116 7.81 -1.26 -25.39
N ARG A 117 8.26 -2.43 -24.90
CA ARG A 117 8.26 -3.68 -25.67
C ARG A 117 7.66 -4.79 -24.81
N HIS A 118 6.86 -5.64 -25.40
CA HIS A 118 6.29 -6.81 -24.73
C HIS A 118 7.39 -7.80 -24.33
N LEU A 119 7.27 -8.35 -23.13
CA LEU A 119 8.05 -9.48 -22.65
C LEU A 119 7.20 -10.75 -22.79
N PRO A 120 7.41 -11.57 -23.81
CA PRO A 120 6.62 -12.78 -24.00
C PRO A 120 6.99 -13.83 -22.96
N TYR A 121 6.00 -14.60 -22.52
CA TYR A 121 6.22 -15.79 -21.73
C TYR A 121 7.06 -16.82 -22.50
N LYS A 122 8.01 -17.43 -21.81
CA LYS A 122 8.82 -18.54 -22.35
C LYS A 122 8.83 -19.66 -21.30
N SER A 123 8.36 -20.85 -21.68
CA SER A 123 8.39 -22.01 -20.80
C SER A 123 9.79 -22.37 -20.30
N ALA A 124 10.82 -22.10 -21.14
CA ALA A 124 12.23 -22.32 -20.79
C ALA A 124 12.71 -21.48 -19.58
N ASP A 125 12.02 -20.37 -19.26
CA ASP A 125 12.35 -19.54 -18.10
C ASP A 125 11.89 -20.16 -16.77
N PHE A 126 11.16 -21.29 -16.81
CA PHE A 126 10.61 -21.97 -15.65
C PHE A 126 11.15 -23.39 -15.51
N ASP A 127 11.26 -23.81 -14.27
CA ASP A 127 11.44 -25.19 -13.85
C ASP A 127 10.07 -25.72 -13.39
N PHE A 128 9.61 -26.81 -13.99
CA PHE A 128 8.32 -27.42 -13.69
C PHE A 128 8.40 -28.51 -12.63
N GLY A 129 9.56 -28.70 -12.03
CA GLY A 129 9.79 -29.64 -10.96
C GLY A 129 9.42 -31.07 -11.36
N LYS A 130 8.51 -31.69 -10.61
CA LYS A 130 8.05 -33.05 -10.83
C LYS A 130 6.84 -33.17 -11.76
N ASN A 131 6.31 -32.04 -12.24
CA ASN A 131 5.09 -32.02 -13.04
C ASN A 131 5.33 -32.60 -14.43
N THR A 132 4.42 -33.46 -14.86
CA THR A 132 4.43 -34.04 -16.21
C THR A 132 3.51 -33.21 -17.09
N VAL A 133 4.03 -32.12 -17.64
CA VAL A 133 3.32 -31.17 -18.51
C VAL A 133 4.13 -30.89 -19.77
N LYS A 134 3.49 -30.35 -20.81
CA LYS A 134 4.13 -29.98 -22.09
C LYS A 134 4.10 -28.47 -22.32
N PRO A 135 4.85 -27.69 -21.52
CA PRO A 135 4.75 -26.25 -21.50
C PRO A 135 5.15 -25.57 -22.81
N GLU A 136 5.92 -26.24 -23.66
CA GLU A 136 6.29 -25.76 -25.00
C GLU A 136 5.08 -25.62 -25.94
N THR A 137 3.95 -26.28 -25.63
CA THR A 137 2.72 -26.23 -26.44
C THR A 137 1.79 -25.07 -26.04
N TRP A 138 2.07 -24.37 -24.93
CA TRP A 138 1.13 -23.41 -24.34
C TRP A 138 1.14 -22.03 -24.98
N GLY A 139 2.18 -21.69 -25.79
CA GLY A 139 2.33 -20.37 -26.38
C GLY A 139 2.64 -19.29 -25.36
N ASP A 140 2.26 -18.05 -25.65
CA ASP A 140 2.45 -16.91 -24.74
C ASP A 140 1.29 -16.83 -23.74
N LEU A 141 1.54 -17.30 -22.53
CA LEU A 141 0.57 -17.30 -21.42
C LEU A 141 0.51 -15.97 -20.70
N ASP A 142 1.42 -15.02 -20.94
CA ASP A 142 1.75 -13.96 -19.99
C ASP A 142 2.15 -14.54 -18.60
N PHE A 143 2.09 -13.78 -17.53
CA PHE A 143 2.60 -14.15 -16.20
C PHE A 143 1.51 -14.04 -15.12
N GLY A 144 1.78 -14.53 -13.91
CA GLY A 144 0.90 -14.39 -12.75
C GLY A 144 1.23 -13.17 -11.88
N GLY A 145 2.43 -12.62 -12.04
CA GLY A 145 2.95 -11.50 -11.26
C GLY A 145 4.45 -11.37 -11.43
N LEU A 146 5.07 -10.53 -10.61
CA LEU A 146 6.52 -10.30 -10.65
C LEU A 146 7.11 -10.11 -9.26
N ARG A 147 8.41 -10.36 -9.14
CA ARG A 147 9.23 -10.03 -7.97
C ARG A 147 10.53 -9.40 -8.42
N VAL A 148 10.88 -8.31 -7.75
CA VAL A 148 12.13 -7.58 -7.97
C VAL A 148 13.13 -8.00 -6.91
N HIS A 149 14.37 -8.20 -7.33
CA HIS A 149 15.50 -8.55 -6.47
C HIS A 149 16.54 -7.43 -6.47
N TYR A 150 17.14 -7.19 -5.31
CA TYR A 150 18.18 -6.20 -5.08
C TYR A 150 19.11 -6.68 -3.96
N ALA A 151 20.38 -6.24 -3.97
CA ALA A 151 21.35 -6.57 -2.93
C ALA A 151 21.05 -5.78 -1.63
N LEU A 152 19.94 -6.12 -0.97
CA LEU A 152 19.36 -5.38 0.16
C LEU A 152 20.15 -5.61 1.46
N ASN A 153 20.52 -6.86 1.74
CA ASN A 153 21.22 -7.26 2.97
C ASN A 153 22.73 -7.48 2.77
N GLY A 154 23.21 -7.37 1.54
CA GLY A 154 24.64 -7.50 1.23
C GLY A 154 24.91 -7.80 -0.23
N PRO A 155 26.16 -7.61 -0.71
CA PRO A 155 26.48 -7.68 -2.13
C PRO A 155 26.51 -9.11 -2.72
N ALA A 156 26.56 -10.12 -1.86
CA ALA A 156 26.72 -11.52 -2.31
C ALA A 156 25.44 -12.14 -2.88
N TYR A 157 24.29 -11.58 -2.52
CA TYR A 157 22.97 -12.09 -2.90
C TYR A 157 22.00 -10.94 -3.13
N LYS A 158 21.10 -11.11 -4.10
CA LYS A 158 20.01 -10.16 -4.31
C LYS A 158 18.74 -10.73 -3.68
N ASP A 159 18.39 -10.13 -2.54
CA ASP A 159 17.18 -10.43 -1.80
C ASP A 159 15.93 -10.03 -2.61
N GLU A 160 14.81 -10.62 -2.31
CA GLU A 160 13.52 -10.17 -2.79
C GLU A 160 13.22 -8.80 -2.17
N LEU A 161 12.96 -7.78 -2.99
CA LEU A 161 12.75 -6.40 -2.57
C LEU A 161 11.28 -6.01 -2.60
N VAL A 162 10.61 -6.26 -3.72
CA VAL A 162 9.18 -5.98 -3.87
C VAL A 162 8.53 -7.05 -4.74
N VAL A 163 7.32 -7.45 -4.34
CA VAL A 163 6.51 -8.48 -5.01
C VAL A 163 5.16 -7.91 -5.37
N PHE A 164 4.72 -8.14 -6.60
CA PHE A 164 3.37 -7.89 -7.07
C PHE A 164 2.75 -9.24 -7.45
N LEU A 165 1.78 -9.70 -6.66
CA LEU A 165 1.14 -10.99 -6.86
C LEU A 165 -0.29 -10.98 -6.30
N GLY A 166 -1.24 -11.41 -7.11
CA GLY A 166 -2.66 -11.50 -6.76
C GLY A 166 -3.36 -10.13 -6.75
N ALA A 167 -4.47 -10.00 -7.46
CA ALA A 167 -5.24 -8.77 -7.59
C ALA A 167 -4.34 -7.52 -7.79
N SER A 168 -4.39 -6.55 -6.87
CA SER A 168 -3.47 -5.40 -6.85
C SER A 168 -2.56 -5.38 -5.62
N TYR A 169 -2.35 -6.54 -4.99
CA TYR A 169 -1.46 -6.66 -3.83
C TYR A 169 0.00 -6.50 -4.22
N PHE A 170 0.74 -5.83 -3.34
CA PHE A 170 2.19 -5.82 -3.38
C PHE A 170 2.77 -5.72 -1.96
N ARG A 171 4.00 -6.23 -1.81
CA ARG A 171 4.76 -6.23 -0.54
C ARG A 171 6.16 -5.77 -0.84
N ALA A 172 6.76 -5.03 0.08
CA ALA A 172 8.18 -4.69 0.01
C ALA A 172 8.90 -5.11 1.28
N LEU A 173 10.22 -5.23 1.19
CA LEU A 173 11.11 -5.50 2.31
C LEU A 173 12.11 -4.35 2.44
N CYS A 174 12.44 -3.98 3.66
CA CYS A 174 13.62 -3.21 4.01
C CYS A 174 14.73 -4.15 4.52
N ALA A 175 15.93 -3.63 4.70
CA ALA A 175 17.06 -4.42 5.18
C ALA A 175 16.74 -5.11 6.52
N GLY A 176 17.04 -6.40 6.63
CA GLY A 176 16.81 -7.23 7.81
C GLY A 176 15.36 -7.72 8.00
N ALA A 177 14.41 -7.18 7.25
CA ALA A 177 12.99 -7.52 7.42
C ALA A 177 12.61 -8.87 6.81
N ARG A 178 11.52 -9.43 7.35
CA ARG A 178 10.78 -10.56 6.79
C ARG A 178 9.40 -10.14 6.32
N TYR A 179 8.75 -10.95 5.49
CA TYR A 179 7.41 -10.66 5.03
C TYR A 179 6.40 -10.63 6.18
N GLY A 180 5.60 -9.58 6.20
CA GLY A 180 4.45 -9.40 7.06
C GLY A 180 3.33 -8.75 6.27
N LEU A 181 2.97 -7.52 6.63
CA LEU A 181 1.90 -6.75 6.00
C LEU A 181 2.06 -6.64 4.47
N SER A 182 0.96 -6.37 3.80
CA SER A 182 0.89 -6.04 2.38
C SER A 182 0.15 -4.72 2.16
N THR A 183 0.24 -4.21 0.95
CA THR A 183 -0.57 -3.09 0.46
C THR A 183 -1.25 -3.47 -0.84
N ARG A 184 -2.24 -2.70 -1.25
CA ARG A 184 -2.97 -2.88 -2.51
C ARG A 184 -2.96 -1.58 -3.31
N GLY A 185 -3.17 -1.68 -4.62
CA GLY A 185 -3.39 -0.48 -5.43
C GLY A 185 -4.62 0.29 -4.98
N LEU A 186 -5.73 -0.42 -4.70
CA LEU A 186 -7.01 0.18 -4.34
C LEU A 186 -7.88 -0.81 -3.57
N ALA A 187 -8.70 -0.31 -2.64
CA ALA A 187 -9.78 -1.06 -1.98
C ALA A 187 -11.14 -0.48 -2.39
N ILE A 188 -12.10 -1.34 -2.72
CA ILE A 188 -13.45 -0.94 -3.12
C ILE A 188 -14.46 -1.74 -2.32
N ASP A 189 -15.28 -1.03 -1.52
CA ASP A 189 -16.37 -1.62 -0.75
C ASP A 189 -15.92 -2.81 0.12
N THR A 190 -14.77 -2.70 0.79
CA THR A 190 -14.17 -3.76 1.63
C THR A 190 -15.15 -4.34 2.64
N VAL A 191 -16.04 -3.50 3.17
CA VAL A 191 -17.16 -3.92 4.01
C VAL A 191 -18.46 -3.47 3.36
N GLY A 192 -19.11 -4.35 2.65
CA GLY A 192 -20.34 -4.02 1.94
C GLY A 192 -21.27 -5.21 1.82
N ALA A 193 -22.58 -4.96 1.79
CA ALA A 193 -23.61 -5.99 1.64
C ALA A 193 -23.49 -6.78 0.32
N ASN A 194 -22.83 -6.20 -0.69
CA ASN A 194 -22.66 -6.81 -2.02
C ASN A 194 -21.28 -7.47 -2.21
N GLY A 195 -20.46 -7.52 -1.15
CA GLY A 195 -19.08 -8.01 -1.19
C GLY A 195 -18.07 -6.97 -1.69
N GLU A 196 -16.80 -7.24 -1.41
CA GLU A 196 -15.66 -6.44 -1.83
C GLU A 196 -15.37 -6.62 -3.33
N GLU A 197 -15.03 -5.53 -4.02
CA GLU A 197 -14.45 -5.59 -5.36
C GLU A 197 -12.93 -5.49 -5.27
N PHE A 198 -12.24 -6.43 -5.91
CA PHE A 198 -10.77 -6.51 -5.94
C PHE A 198 -10.23 -6.00 -7.29
N PRO A 199 -9.85 -4.71 -7.40
CA PRO A 199 -9.14 -4.21 -8.56
C PRO A 199 -7.83 -4.96 -8.77
N ARG A 200 -7.42 -5.14 -10.03
CA ARG A 200 -6.25 -5.94 -10.39
C ARG A 200 -5.26 -5.13 -11.20
N PHE A 201 -3.96 -5.31 -10.93
CA PHE A 201 -2.95 -4.92 -11.89
C PHE A 201 -2.95 -5.94 -13.05
N VAL A 202 -3.28 -5.46 -14.24
CA VAL A 202 -3.46 -6.31 -15.43
C VAL A 202 -2.29 -6.22 -16.40
N GLU A 203 -1.48 -5.16 -16.29
CA GLU A 203 -0.32 -4.94 -17.15
C GLU A 203 0.73 -4.11 -16.43
N PHE A 204 2.01 -4.47 -16.58
CA PHE A 204 3.15 -3.76 -16.03
C PHE A 204 4.14 -3.34 -17.12
N TRP A 205 4.85 -2.24 -16.87
CA TRP A 205 5.98 -1.76 -17.68
C TRP A 205 7.16 -1.51 -16.75
N LEU A 206 8.21 -2.31 -16.91
CA LEU A 206 9.43 -2.28 -16.12
C LEU A 206 10.44 -1.38 -16.83
N VAL A 207 10.77 -0.24 -16.25
CA VAL A 207 11.76 0.67 -16.84
C VAL A 207 13.14 0.10 -16.58
N LYS A 208 13.89 -0.19 -17.66
CA LYS A 208 15.24 -0.73 -17.55
C LYS A 208 16.14 0.23 -16.77
N PRO A 209 16.73 -0.18 -15.64
CA PRO A 209 17.57 0.70 -14.84
C PRO A 209 18.94 0.93 -15.48
N ALA A 210 19.57 2.06 -15.16
CA ALA A 210 20.97 2.28 -15.44
C ALA A 210 21.86 1.38 -14.56
N ALA A 211 23.13 1.20 -14.93
CA ALA A 211 24.06 0.34 -14.19
C ALA A 211 24.36 0.83 -12.76
N ASP A 212 24.19 2.11 -12.49
CA ASP A 212 24.37 2.75 -11.18
C ASP A 212 23.05 3.15 -10.50
N ALA A 213 21.92 2.69 -11.03
CA ALA A 213 20.59 3.07 -10.55
C ALA A 213 20.39 2.70 -9.07
N LYS A 214 19.87 3.68 -8.30
CA LYS A 214 19.50 3.52 -6.89
C LYS A 214 18.01 3.35 -6.69
N ALA A 215 17.22 3.48 -7.76
CA ALA A 215 15.77 3.31 -7.74
C ALA A 215 15.32 2.55 -8.99
N LEU A 216 14.21 1.83 -8.86
CA LEU A 216 13.54 1.15 -9.96
C LEU A 216 12.17 1.77 -10.19
N ARG A 217 11.90 2.16 -11.44
CA ARG A 217 10.58 2.64 -11.87
C ARG A 217 9.75 1.54 -12.50
N ILE A 218 8.52 1.43 -12.07
CA ILE A 218 7.53 0.47 -12.58
C ILE A 218 6.24 1.24 -12.86
N PHE A 219 5.64 1.04 -14.04
CA PHE A 219 4.28 1.48 -14.30
C PHE A 219 3.33 0.29 -14.27
N ALA A 220 2.08 0.53 -13.88
CA ALA A 220 1.05 -0.50 -13.87
C ALA A 220 -0.30 0.05 -14.30
N LEU A 221 -1.07 -0.79 -14.98
CA LEU A 221 -2.47 -0.55 -15.32
C LEU A 221 -3.35 -1.38 -14.40
N LEU A 222 -4.19 -0.69 -13.64
CA LEU A 222 -5.19 -1.29 -12.76
C LEU A 222 -6.53 -1.34 -13.49
N ASP A 223 -7.26 -2.44 -13.33
CA ASP A 223 -8.58 -2.62 -13.94
C ASP A 223 -9.53 -3.43 -13.04
N SER A 224 -10.81 -3.03 -13.04
CA SER A 224 -11.89 -3.71 -12.34
C SER A 224 -13.26 -3.30 -12.93
N PRO A 225 -14.38 -3.93 -12.56
CA PRO A 225 -15.69 -3.57 -13.06
C PRO A 225 -16.06 -2.10 -12.94
N ARG A 226 -15.69 -1.46 -11.81
CA ARG A 226 -16.09 -0.07 -11.54
C ARG A 226 -14.97 0.96 -11.63
N VAL A 227 -13.70 0.55 -11.63
CA VAL A 227 -12.55 1.47 -11.64
C VAL A 227 -11.46 0.94 -12.56
N THR A 228 -10.78 1.86 -13.25
CA THR A 228 -9.49 1.61 -13.91
C THR A 228 -8.51 2.71 -13.54
N GLY A 229 -7.22 2.44 -13.58
CA GLY A 229 -6.22 3.41 -13.14
C GLY A 229 -4.82 3.16 -13.66
N ALA A 230 -4.06 4.24 -13.75
CA ALA A 230 -2.63 4.22 -14.01
C ALA A 230 -1.88 4.39 -12.70
N TYR A 231 -0.81 3.62 -12.52
CA TYR A 231 0.10 3.69 -11.38
C TYR A 231 1.53 3.81 -11.85
N GLN A 232 2.32 4.57 -11.10
CA GLN A 232 3.77 4.60 -11.17
C GLN A 232 4.29 4.31 -9.77
N PHE A 233 5.27 3.42 -9.70
CA PHE A 233 6.00 3.07 -8.49
C PHE A 233 7.48 3.40 -8.71
N ASP A 234 8.05 4.23 -7.85
CA ASP A 234 9.49 4.48 -7.78
C ASP A 234 10.00 3.83 -6.49
N VAL A 235 10.69 2.71 -6.62
CA VAL A 235 11.15 1.87 -5.50
C VAL A 235 12.59 2.20 -5.17
N VAL A 236 12.85 2.66 -3.95
CA VAL A 236 14.19 2.99 -3.42
C VAL A 236 14.49 2.03 -2.27
N PRO A 237 15.38 1.04 -2.47
CA PRO A 237 15.76 0.08 -1.42
C PRO A 237 16.68 0.69 -0.38
N GLY A 238 16.62 0.19 0.87
CA GLY A 238 17.51 0.62 1.95
C GLY A 238 17.18 -0.01 3.30
N GLU A 239 17.74 0.54 4.37
CA GLU A 239 17.36 0.25 5.76
C GLU A 239 15.87 0.55 5.97
N GLU A 240 15.39 1.60 5.33
CA GLU A 240 14.00 1.86 5.01
C GLU A 240 13.82 1.71 3.50
N THR A 241 12.88 0.90 3.05
CA THR A 241 12.50 0.86 1.64
C THR A 241 11.36 1.84 1.41
N LEU A 242 11.60 2.79 0.50
CA LEU A 242 10.61 3.78 0.10
C LEU A 242 10.00 3.39 -1.24
N VAL A 243 8.68 3.47 -1.34
CA VAL A 243 7.96 3.33 -2.61
C VAL A 243 7.13 4.59 -2.83
N GLU A 244 7.60 5.47 -3.71
CA GLU A 244 6.79 6.61 -4.12
C GLU A 244 5.76 6.15 -5.15
N VAL A 245 4.49 6.42 -4.87
CA VAL A 245 3.36 6.01 -5.71
C VAL A 245 2.67 7.25 -6.26
N ARG A 246 2.51 7.28 -7.58
CA ARG A 246 1.62 8.21 -8.28
C ARG A 246 0.51 7.43 -8.93
N ALA A 247 -0.74 7.83 -8.71
CA ALA A 247 -1.89 7.17 -9.29
C ALA A 247 -2.87 8.17 -9.92
N ARG A 248 -3.53 7.71 -10.99
CA ARG A 248 -4.66 8.41 -11.63
C ARG A 248 -5.75 7.40 -11.92
N LEU A 249 -6.86 7.55 -11.23
CA LEU A 249 -8.01 6.67 -11.34
C LEU A 249 -9.11 7.30 -12.21
N TYR A 250 -9.88 6.43 -12.84
CA TYR A 250 -11.10 6.77 -13.57
C TYR A 250 -12.20 5.78 -13.16
N LEU A 251 -13.28 6.29 -12.59
CA LEU A 251 -14.43 5.46 -12.26
C LEU A 251 -15.25 5.19 -13.51
N ARG A 252 -15.74 3.94 -13.67
CA ARG A 252 -16.77 3.56 -14.65
C ARG A 252 -18.17 3.70 -14.07
N ALA A 253 -18.28 3.49 -12.75
CA ALA A 253 -19.53 3.61 -12.01
C ALA A 253 -19.24 4.09 -10.59
N ALA A 254 -20.26 4.60 -9.91
CA ALA A 254 -20.14 5.00 -8.51
C ALA A 254 -19.76 3.82 -7.62
N VAL A 255 -18.92 4.08 -6.62
CA VAL A 255 -18.54 3.17 -5.55
C VAL A 255 -19.00 3.76 -4.22
N ARG A 256 -19.34 2.92 -3.27
CA ARG A 256 -19.77 3.38 -1.94
C ARG A 256 -18.58 3.84 -1.10
N THR A 257 -17.52 3.03 -1.10
CA THR A 257 -16.28 3.31 -0.37
C THR A 257 -15.09 3.08 -1.28
N LEU A 258 -14.33 4.15 -1.52
CA LEU A 258 -13.08 4.12 -2.27
C LEU A 258 -11.93 4.27 -1.30
N GLY A 259 -11.20 3.18 -1.05
CA GLY A 259 -10.06 3.15 -0.15
C GLY A 259 -8.75 3.37 -0.89
N LEU A 260 -8.06 4.49 -0.60
CA LEU A 260 -6.76 4.83 -1.18
C LEU A 260 -5.62 4.33 -0.29
N ALA A 261 -4.52 3.90 -0.91
CA ALA A 261 -3.31 3.40 -0.26
C ALA A 261 -3.60 2.35 0.84
N PRO A 262 -4.37 1.29 0.55
CA PRO A 262 -4.80 0.34 1.56
C PRO A 262 -3.66 -0.55 2.02
N PHE A 263 -3.50 -0.67 3.35
CA PHE A 263 -2.73 -1.73 3.99
C PHE A 263 -3.61 -2.94 4.28
N THR A 264 -3.00 -4.11 4.27
CA THR A 264 -3.59 -5.37 4.74
C THR A 264 -2.57 -6.07 5.62
N THR A 265 -2.98 -6.50 6.81
CA THR A 265 -2.10 -7.13 7.79
C THR A 265 -2.87 -8.17 8.62
N MET A 266 -2.16 -8.94 9.43
CA MET A 266 -2.73 -9.97 10.28
C MET A 266 -2.57 -9.58 11.76
N TYR A 267 -3.63 -9.77 12.53
CA TYR A 267 -3.63 -9.72 13.99
C TYR A 267 -4.51 -10.86 14.54
N GLN A 268 -3.92 -11.78 15.28
CA GLN A 268 -4.66 -12.86 15.91
C GLN A 268 -4.85 -12.62 17.40
N TYR A 269 -3.79 -12.35 18.14
CA TYR A 269 -3.82 -11.96 19.55
C TYR A 269 -2.51 -11.26 19.96
N GLY A 270 -2.54 -10.56 21.09
CA GLY A 270 -1.41 -9.88 21.71
C GLY A 270 -1.73 -9.51 23.15
N GLU A 271 -0.92 -8.67 23.76
CA GLU A 271 -1.03 -8.32 25.20
C GLU A 271 -2.37 -7.64 25.59
N ASN A 272 -3.04 -6.99 24.63
CA ASN A 272 -4.37 -6.40 24.80
C ASN A 272 -5.52 -7.41 24.59
N GLN A 273 -5.23 -8.58 24.03
CA GLN A 273 -6.18 -9.66 23.78
C GLN A 273 -5.46 -11.03 23.91
N PRO A 274 -5.00 -11.41 25.11
CA PRO A 274 -4.14 -12.59 25.30
C PRO A 274 -4.88 -13.89 25.02
N HIS A 275 -4.17 -14.83 24.37
CA HIS A 275 -4.62 -16.19 24.13
C HIS A 275 -4.02 -17.16 25.16
N ARG A 276 -4.84 -17.98 25.81
CA ARG A 276 -4.40 -18.80 26.96
C ARG A 276 -3.81 -20.16 26.59
N PHE A 277 -4.02 -20.63 25.35
CA PHE A 277 -3.70 -22.00 24.94
C PHE A 277 -2.59 -22.08 23.90
N ASP A 278 -1.91 -20.98 23.59
CA ASP A 278 -0.72 -20.94 22.77
C ASP A 278 0.49 -20.61 23.64
N PHE A 279 1.66 -21.17 23.32
CA PHE A 279 2.90 -20.87 24.04
C PHE A 279 3.44 -19.48 23.66
N ARG A 280 3.10 -19.00 22.47
CA ARG A 280 3.48 -17.67 21.97
C ARG A 280 2.67 -16.60 22.70
N PRO A 281 3.31 -15.60 23.28
CA PRO A 281 2.57 -14.51 23.92
C PRO A 281 1.72 -13.68 22.94
N GLU A 282 2.24 -13.46 21.74
CA GLU A 282 1.62 -12.63 20.71
C GLU A 282 1.78 -13.25 19.32
N VAL A 283 0.79 -13.07 18.46
CA VAL A 283 0.78 -13.53 17.05
C VAL A 283 0.15 -12.44 16.19
N HIS A 284 0.98 -11.63 15.53
CA HIS A 284 0.53 -10.57 14.64
C HIS A 284 1.66 -9.99 13.77
N ASP A 285 1.31 -9.51 12.60
CA ASP A 285 2.20 -8.78 11.69
C ASP A 285 2.28 -7.29 12.01
N SER A 286 1.27 -6.77 12.70
CA SER A 286 1.19 -5.39 13.17
C SER A 286 0.41 -5.35 14.48
N ASP A 287 0.84 -4.50 15.42
CA ASP A 287 0.21 -4.36 16.73
C ASP A 287 -0.78 -3.20 16.81
N GLY A 288 -0.71 -2.21 15.91
CA GLY A 288 -1.60 -1.08 15.96
C GLY A 288 -1.66 -0.23 14.70
N LEU A 289 -2.78 0.50 14.56
CA LEU A 289 -2.92 1.59 13.60
C LEU A 289 -2.42 2.89 14.22
N MET A 290 -1.52 3.58 13.53
CA MET A 290 -1.08 4.94 13.85
C MET A 290 -1.64 5.92 12.81
N VAL A 291 -2.12 7.09 13.26
CA VAL A 291 -2.64 8.16 12.40
C VAL A 291 -2.07 9.50 12.84
N ALA A 292 -1.61 10.31 11.87
CA ALA A 292 -1.19 11.70 12.10
C ALA A 292 -2.14 12.64 11.35
N THR A 293 -2.78 13.56 12.07
CA THR A 293 -3.73 14.52 11.52
C THR A 293 -3.07 15.83 11.14
N GLY A 294 -3.72 16.61 10.27
CA GLY A 294 -3.26 17.94 9.86
C GLY A 294 -3.14 18.92 11.01
N ASP A 295 -3.99 18.81 12.04
CA ASP A 295 -4.01 19.66 13.25
C ASP A 295 -2.88 19.30 14.22
N GLY A 296 -2.12 18.24 13.97
CA GLY A 296 -0.97 17.82 14.78
C GLY A 296 -1.27 16.75 15.82
N GLU A 297 -2.49 16.24 15.90
CA GLU A 297 -2.79 15.09 16.73
C GLU A 297 -2.19 13.82 16.15
N TRP A 298 -1.62 12.97 17.00
CA TRP A 298 -1.22 11.60 16.71
C TRP A 298 -2.14 10.66 17.47
N LEU A 299 -2.61 9.61 16.81
CA LEU A 299 -3.51 8.60 17.34
C LEU A 299 -2.84 7.24 17.25
N TRP A 300 -3.04 6.45 18.29
CA TRP A 300 -2.68 5.04 18.34
C TRP A 300 -3.89 4.19 18.65
N ARG A 301 -4.22 3.24 17.78
CA ARG A 301 -5.28 2.27 17.95
C ARG A 301 -4.68 0.86 17.97
N PRO A 302 -4.56 0.19 19.13
CA PRO A 302 -4.22 -1.24 19.18
C PRO A 302 -5.20 -2.06 18.35
N LEU A 303 -4.68 -3.03 17.61
CA LEU A 303 -5.50 -3.96 16.81
C LEU A 303 -6.15 -4.99 17.73
N VAL A 304 -7.24 -5.56 17.25
CA VAL A 304 -7.94 -6.67 17.89
C VAL A 304 -8.42 -7.67 16.84
N ASN A 305 -8.59 -8.93 17.25
CA ASN A 305 -9.28 -9.96 16.49
C ASN A 305 -10.72 -10.07 17.04
N PRO A 306 -11.70 -9.42 16.41
CA PRO A 306 -13.06 -9.36 16.94
C PRO A 306 -13.86 -10.62 16.57
N ARG A 307 -14.96 -10.87 17.28
CA ARG A 307 -15.91 -11.93 16.91
C ARG A 307 -16.72 -11.59 15.67
N GLU A 308 -17.06 -10.31 15.52
CA GLU A 308 -17.78 -9.76 14.36
C GLU A 308 -16.94 -8.65 13.73
N THR A 309 -17.10 -8.44 12.44
CA THR A 309 -16.35 -7.40 11.73
C THR A 309 -16.59 -6.03 12.35
N LEU A 310 -15.52 -5.37 12.74
CA LEU A 310 -15.51 -4.01 13.27
C LEU A 310 -14.97 -3.03 12.24
N THR A 311 -15.67 -1.92 12.05
CA THR A 311 -15.18 -0.79 11.25
C THR A 311 -15.10 0.45 12.12
N THR A 312 -13.92 1.06 12.18
CA THR A 312 -13.70 2.33 12.90
C THR A 312 -13.20 3.38 11.92
N SER A 313 -13.73 4.60 12.04
CA SER A 313 -13.38 5.72 11.17
C SER A 313 -12.80 6.88 11.97
N PHE A 314 -11.66 7.42 11.51
CA PHE A 314 -11.01 8.60 12.06
C PHE A 314 -11.11 9.73 11.02
N ALA A 315 -12.14 10.57 11.16
CA ALA A 315 -12.40 11.67 10.25
C ALA A 315 -11.50 12.88 10.55
N MET A 316 -11.00 13.54 9.51
CA MET A 316 -10.14 14.71 9.62
C MET A 316 -10.20 15.59 8.36
N ARG A 317 -9.82 16.85 8.52
CA ARG A 317 -9.78 17.80 7.39
C ARG A 317 -8.57 17.58 6.49
N GLU A 318 -7.47 17.12 7.07
CA GLU A 318 -6.23 16.86 6.37
C GLU A 318 -5.48 15.71 7.03
N LEU A 319 -4.95 14.81 6.20
CA LEU A 319 -4.14 13.68 6.61
C LEU A 319 -2.65 14.03 6.45
N ARG A 320 -1.85 13.82 7.52
CA ARG A 320 -0.38 13.83 7.44
C ARG A 320 0.20 12.45 7.21
N GLY A 321 -0.50 11.42 7.66
CA GLY A 321 -0.11 10.05 7.41
C GLY A 321 -0.89 9.05 8.25
N PHE A 322 -0.85 7.80 7.82
CA PHE A 322 -1.38 6.67 8.58
C PHE A 322 -0.59 5.40 8.27
N GLY A 323 -0.64 4.45 9.17
CA GLY A 323 0.04 3.17 8.92
C GLY A 323 -0.29 2.11 9.94
N VAL A 324 0.01 0.87 9.58
CA VAL A 324 -0.06 -0.28 10.48
C VAL A 324 1.35 -0.61 10.93
N MET A 325 1.55 -0.57 12.25
CA MET A 325 2.87 -0.55 12.86
C MET A 325 3.09 -1.82 13.67
N GLN A 326 4.31 -2.36 13.60
CA GLN A 326 4.83 -3.40 14.48
C GLN A 326 5.83 -2.73 15.44
N ARG A 327 5.36 -2.19 16.56
CA ARG A 327 6.17 -1.45 17.51
C ARG A 327 6.97 -2.35 18.45
N ASP A 328 6.41 -3.52 18.80
CA ASP A 328 7.13 -4.53 19.56
C ASP A 328 7.97 -5.39 18.63
N GLN A 329 9.28 -5.29 18.76
CA GLN A 329 10.29 -6.00 17.95
C GLN A 329 11.17 -6.89 18.81
N ARG A 330 10.68 -7.32 19.98
CA ARG A 330 11.41 -8.23 20.85
C ARG A 330 11.01 -9.67 20.55
N PHE A 331 11.99 -10.53 20.32
CA PHE A 331 11.72 -11.96 20.13
C PHE A 331 10.88 -12.55 21.28
N THR A 332 11.17 -12.15 22.53
CA THR A 332 10.45 -12.62 23.74
C THR A 332 8.98 -12.28 23.79
N SER A 333 8.50 -11.36 22.96
CA SER A 333 7.07 -11.06 22.85
C SER A 333 6.33 -12.05 21.93
N TYR A 334 7.07 -12.80 21.10
CA TYR A 334 6.48 -13.75 20.14
C TYR A 334 6.90 -15.18 20.39
N GLU A 335 8.17 -15.43 20.78
CA GLU A 335 8.76 -16.75 20.99
C GLU A 335 8.63 -17.69 19.77
N ASP A 336 8.47 -17.13 18.56
CA ASP A 336 8.24 -17.86 17.31
C ASP A 336 9.48 -17.81 16.41
N ASN A 337 10.24 -18.91 16.40
CA ASN A 337 11.46 -19.04 15.62
C ASN A 337 11.22 -19.21 14.11
N GLU A 338 10.06 -19.68 13.71
CA GLU A 338 9.68 -19.94 12.33
C GLU A 338 9.12 -18.67 11.67
N ALA A 339 8.10 -18.07 12.27
CA ALA A 339 7.41 -16.90 11.72
C ALA A 339 8.20 -15.60 11.91
N ARG A 340 9.00 -15.49 13.02
CA ARG A 340 9.85 -14.33 13.32
C ARG A 340 9.09 -13.00 13.20
N TYR A 341 7.98 -12.89 13.94
CA TYR A 341 7.10 -11.73 13.92
C TYR A 341 7.81 -10.42 14.30
N GLU A 342 8.84 -10.47 15.14
CA GLU A 342 9.65 -9.33 15.52
C GLU A 342 10.45 -8.71 14.36
N LEU A 343 10.61 -9.45 13.25
CA LEU A 343 11.30 -8.99 12.03
C LEU A 343 10.32 -8.54 10.94
N ARG A 344 9.03 -8.47 11.23
CA ARG A 344 8.04 -7.99 10.26
C ARG A 344 8.01 -6.47 10.23
N PRO A 345 8.00 -5.86 9.02
CA PRO A 345 8.12 -4.41 8.91
C PRO A 345 6.82 -3.69 9.28
N SER A 346 6.93 -2.47 9.74
CA SER A 346 5.84 -1.50 9.80
C SER A 346 5.63 -0.86 8.44
N GLY A 347 4.38 -0.50 8.13
CA GLY A 347 4.00 0.24 6.93
C GLY A 347 3.44 1.62 7.27
N TRP A 348 3.93 2.67 6.61
CA TRP A 348 3.45 4.04 6.78
C TRP A 348 3.17 4.70 5.44
N VAL A 349 2.00 5.31 5.29
CA VAL A 349 1.61 6.16 4.15
C VAL A 349 1.80 7.62 4.51
N GLU A 350 2.55 8.34 3.69
CA GLU A 350 2.70 9.79 3.76
C GLU A 350 2.15 10.41 2.46
N PRO A 351 1.04 11.17 2.51
CA PRO A 351 0.51 11.85 1.34
C PRO A 351 1.51 12.82 0.72
N ILE A 352 1.56 12.88 -0.60
CA ILE A 352 2.28 13.92 -1.35
C ILE A 352 1.26 14.93 -1.85
N GLY A 353 1.33 16.15 -1.33
CA GLY A 353 0.29 17.15 -1.50
C GLY A 353 -0.89 16.95 -0.56
N SER A 354 -1.96 17.73 -0.74
CA SER A 354 -3.17 17.59 0.08
C SER A 354 -4.12 16.57 -0.54
N TRP A 355 -4.64 15.66 0.29
CA TRP A 355 -5.70 14.72 -0.12
C TRP A 355 -7.11 15.24 0.24
N GLY A 356 -7.19 16.44 0.86
CA GLY A 356 -8.44 17.05 1.30
C GLY A 356 -9.07 16.37 2.53
N PRO A 357 -10.33 16.71 2.84
CA PRO A 357 -11.06 16.09 3.93
C PRO A 357 -11.44 14.64 3.61
N GLY A 358 -11.50 13.84 4.67
CA GLY A 358 -11.82 12.43 4.57
C GLY A 358 -11.61 11.71 5.90
N ARG A 359 -11.42 10.41 5.83
CA ARG A 359 -11.18 9.58 7.03
C ARG A 359 -10.22 8.43 6.77
N VAL A 360 -9.43 8.09 7.77
CA VAL A 360 -8.79 6.77 7.83
C VAL A 360 -9.83 5.78 8.33
N GLU A 361 -10.04 4.71 7.60
CA GLU A 361 -10.95 3.62 7.98
C GLU A 361 -10.13 2.38 8.32
N LEU A 362 -10.42 1.80 9.48
CA LEU A 362 -9.84 0.56 9.98
C LEU A 362 -10.93 -0.51 10.00
N VAL A 363 -10.72 -1.56 9.24
CA VAL A 363 -11.58 -2.75 9.20
C VAL A 363 -10.84 -3.90 9.86
N GLN A 364 -11.48 -4.54 10.83
CA GLN A 364 -10.97 -5.69 11.57
C GLN A 364 -11.98 -6.82 11.46
N ILE A 365 -11.55 -7.93 10.88
CA ILE A 365 -12.38 -9.10 10.57
C ILE A 365 -11.98 -10.23 11.52
N GLY A 366 -12.94 -10.96 12.05
CA GLY A 366 -12.64 -12.12 12.90
C GLY A 366 -11.92 -13.23 12.11
N THR A 367 -10.82 -13.73 12.66
CA THR A 367 -10.08 -14.86 12.09
C THR A 367 -9.87 -15.97 13.13
N PRO A 368 -10.00 -17.25 12.75
CA PRO A 368 -9.74 -18.36 13.66
C PRO A 368 -8.24 -18.63 13.87
N ASP A 369 -7.38 -18.21 12.93
CA ASP A 369 -5.96 -18.49 12.93
C ASP A 369 -5.13 -17.40 12.22
N GLU A 370 -3.82 -17.55 12.22
CA GLU A 370 -2.84 -16.62 11.67
C GLU A 370 -2.67 -16.67 10.14
N THR A 371 -3.39 -17.54 9.44
CA THR A 371 -3.22 -17.75 7.99
C THR A 371 -3.94 -16.70 7.14
N ASN A 372 -4.81 -15.91 7.76
CA ASN A 372 -5.63 -14.94 7.08
C ASN A 372 -5.25 -13.50 7.47
N ASP A 373 -4.96 -12.66 6.50
CA ASP A 373 -4.89 -11.23 6.69
C ASP A 373 -6.29 -10.71 7.05
N ASN A 374 -6.50 -10.28 8.30
CA ASN A 374 -7.81 -9.93 8.84
C ASN A 374 -7.97 -8.44 9.17
N ILE A 375 -6.98 -7.64 8.88
CA ILE A 375 -6.95 -6.20 9.14
C ILE A 375 -6.76 -5.45 7.82
N VAL A 376 -7.59 -4.44 7.58
CA VAL A 376 -7.44 -3.53 6.44
C VAL A 376 -7.53 -2.09 6.92
N ALA A 377 -6.60 -1.22 6.50
CA ALA A 377 -6.63 0.20 6.81
C ALA A 377 -6.39 1.02 5.53
N TYR A 378 -7.20 2.05 5.29
CA TYR A 378 -7.12 2.87 4.09
C TYR A 378 -7.67 4.28 4.31
N TRP A 379 -7.31 5.19 3.42
CA TRP A 379 -7.90 6.52 3.36
C TRP A 379 -9.15 6.55 2.49
N VAL A 380 -10.23 7.14 2.98
CA VAL A 380 -11.47 7.38 2.23
C VAL A 380 -11.66 8.89 2.07
N PRO A 381 -11.52 9.44 0.85
CA PRO A 381 -11.79 10.85 0.60
C PRO A 381 -13.29 11.15 0.70
N ASP A 382 -13.64 12.33 1.24
CA ASP A 382 -15.04 12.78 1.31
C ASP A 382 -15.62 13.07 -0.08
N HIS A 383 -14.75 13.41 -1.04
CA HIS A 383 -15.15 13.73 -2.41
C HIS A 383 -14.44 12.84 -3.41
N VAL A 384 -15.21 12.12 -4.19
CA VAL A 384 -14.75 11.32 -5.32
C VAL A 384 -15.34 11.92 -6.60
N PRO A 385 -14.53 12.19 -7.64
CA PRO A 385 -15.03 12.71 -8.91
C PRO A 385 -16.08 11.78 -9.54
N PRO A 386 -17.02 12.32 -10.33
CA PRO A 386 -17.99 11.51 -11.04
C PRO A 386 -17.31 10.59 -12.07
N PRO A 387 -17.99 9.51 -12.52
CA PRO A 387 -17.46 8.59 -13.51
C PRO A 387 -16.91 9.29 -14.75
N GLY A 388 -15.72 8.88 -15.17
CA GLY A 388 -15.01 9.41 -16.35
C GLY A 388 -14.09 10.60 -16.08
N GLU A 389 -14.18 11.26 -14.93
CA GLU A 389 -13.24 12.27 -14.48
C GLU A 389 -12.05 11.65 -13.74
N PRO A 390 -10.85 12.25 -13.84
CA PRO A 390 -9.67 11.71 -13.15
C PRO A 390 -9.68 12.03 -11.66
N LEU A 391 -9.26 11.06 -10.85
CA LEU A 391 -8.84 11.25 -9.46
C LEU A 391 -7.33 11.02 -9.39
N ASP A 392 -6.58 12.09 -9.15
CA ASP A 392 -5.13 12.04 -8.98
C ASP A 392 -4.76 12.02 -7.49
N PHE A 393 -3.82 11.14 -7.12
CA PHE A 393 -3.21 11.15 -5.80
C PHE A 393 -1.80 10.58 -5.86
N SER A 394 -0.97 11.03 -4.92
CA SER A 394 0.40 10.54 -4.78
C SER A 394 0.75 10.39 -3.30
N TYR A 395 1.62 9.46 -2.99
CA TYR A 395 2.04 9.17 -1.62
C TYR A 395 3.38 8.44 -1.60
N ARG A 396 4.04 8.45 -0.44
CA ARG A 396 5.16 7.58 -0.11
C ARG A 396 4.70 6.47 0.81
N LEU A 397 5.11 5.26 0.48
CA LEU A 397 5.04 4.10 1.36
C LEU A 397 6.41 3.91 1.99
N HIS A 398 6.43 3.88 3.29
CA HIS A 398 7.61 3.59 4.10
C HIS A 398 7.50 2.17 4.63
N TRP A 399 8.46 1.31 4.30
CA TRP A 399 8.61 -0.03 4.85
C TRP A 399 9.77 0.00 5.82
N GLN A 400 9.49 -0.13 7.13
CA GLN A 400 10.42 0.17 8.20
C GLN A 400 10.50 -0.98 9.19
N LEU A 401 11.72 -1.33 9.63
CA LEU A 401 11.92 -2.33 10.69
C LEU A 401 12.39 -1.65 11.99
N HIS A 402 13.51 -0.91 11.97
CA HIS A 402 14.11 -0.36 13.18
C HIS A 402 13.85 1.14 13.39
N GLU A 403 13.92 1.91 12.32
CA GLU A 403 13.70 3.36 12.34
C GLU A 403 12.26 3.72 12.02
N LEU A 404 11.33 3.38 12.94
CA LEU A 404 9.91 3.60 12.75
C LEU A 404 9.56 5.09 12.78
N LYS A 405 8.59 5.50 11.96
CA LYS A 405 7.85 6.75 12.18
C LYS A 405 7.22 6.71 13.57
N LYS A 406 7.38 7.79 14.31
CA LYS A 406 6.89 7.93 15.69
C LYS A 406 6.36 9.34 15.91
N PRO A 407 5.42 9.52 16.83
CA PRO A 407 5.05 10.85 17.31
C PRO A 407 6.27 11.59 17.87
N PRO A 408 6.34 12.92 17.73
CA PRO A 408 7.47 13.71 18.22
C PRO A 408 7.56 13.77 19.75
N GLY A 409 6.45 13.47 20.44
CA GLY A 409 6.34 13.41 21.90
C GLY A 409 6.47 12.00 22.46
N GLY A 410 5.61 11.69 23.43
CA GLY A 410 5.46 10.33 23.96
C GLY A 410 4.53 9.49 23.08
N TYR A 411 4.76 8.19 23.08
CA TYR A 411 3.96 7.23 22.32
C TYR A 411 3.71 5.95 23.14
N VAL A 412 2.64 5.23 22.80
CA VAL A 412 2.27 3.96 23.42
C VAL A 412 3.31 2.90 23.09
N ALA A 413 3.91 2.32 24.12
CA ALA A 413 4.80 1.18 24.00
C ALA A 413 4.03 -0.14 24.05
N GLN A 414 2.98 -0.20 24.88
CA GLN A 414 2.14 -1.38 25.04
C GLN A 414 0.77 -1.04 25.61
N THR A 415 -0.22 -1.88 25.32
CA THR A 415 -1.56 -1.85 25.89
C THR A 415 -1.91 -3.22 26.44
N ARG A 416 -2.25 -3.29 27.73
CA ARG A 416 -2.71 -4.52 28.37
C ARG A 416 -4.08 -4.36 28.98
N VAL A 417 -4.81 -5.46 29.05
CA VAL A 417 -6.11 -5.52 29.68
C VAL A 417 -6.11 -6.55 30.80
N GLY A 418 -6.92 -6.32 31.82
CA GLY A 418 -7.00 -7.25 32.92
C GLY A 418 -8.06 -6.87 33.96
N ARG A 419 -8.06 -7.60 35.08
CA ARG A 419 -8.95 -7.35 36.19
C ARG A 419 -8.24 -6.73 37.41
N GLY A 420 -6.90 -6.56 37.31
CA GLY A 420 -6.09 -6.06 38.41
C GLY A 420 -5.97 -7.07 39.56
N TYR A 421 -5.64 -6.57 40.76
CA TYR A 421 -5.44 -7.39 41.96
C TYR A 421 -6.71 -7.69 42.74
N ARG A 422 -7.84 -7.08 42.40
CA ARG A 422 -9.16 -7.35 42.99
C ARG A 422 -10.15 -7.84 41.93
N PRO A 423 -11.13 -8.66 42.31
CA PRO A 423 -12.19 -9.03 41.36
C PRO A 423 -12.90 -7.80 40.81
N LEU A 424 -13.09 -7.77 39.48
CA LEU A 424 -13.95 -6.81 38.80
C LEU A 424 -15.23 -7.51 38.37
N ALA A 425 -16.32 -6.77 38.32
CA ALA A 425 -17.58 -7.23 37.76
C ALA A 425 -17.41 -7.51 36.25
N ASP A 426 -18.34 -8.23 35.63
CA ASP A 426 -18.25 -8.60 34.21
C ASP A 426 -18.43 -7.40 33.28
N ASP A 427 -18.99 -6.31 33.78
CA ASP A 427 -19.16 -5.02 33.11
C ASP A 427 -17.99 -4.06 33.37
N GLU A 428 -16.96 -4.48 34.09
CA GLU A 428 -15.76 -3.70 34.40
C GLU A 428 -14.51 -4.27 33.70
N GLN A 429 -13.62 -3.37 33.27
CA GLN A 429 -12.32 -3.73 32.70
C GLN A 429 -11.25 -2.72 33.12
N GLN A 430 -10.04 -3.24 33.38
CA GLN A 430 -8.87 -2.42 33.61
C GLN A 430 -8.01 -2.39 32.32
N PHE A 431 -7.59 -1.19 31.92
CA PHE A 431 -6.64 -0.94 30.85
C PHE A 431 -5.34 -0.41 31.45
N ILE A 432 -4.23 -0.98 31.03
CA ILE A 432 -2.87 -0.58 31.39
C ILE A 432 -2.17 -0.16 30.11
N VAL A 433 -1.86 1.12 30.00
CA VAL A 433 -1.22 1.70 28.81
C VAL A 433 0.11 2.32 29.22
N ASP A 434 1.21 1.80 28.72
CA ASP A 434 2.55 2.30 28.99
C ASP A 434 3.01 3.20 27.84
N PHE A 435 3.46 4.40 28.19
CA PHE A 435 3.98 5.40 27.28
C PHE A 435 5.46 5.59 27.48
N VAL A 436 6.20 5.75 26.38
CA VAL A 436 7.61 6.09 26.35
C VAL A 436 7.84 7.23 25.35
N GLY A 437 9.02 7.78 25.30
CA GLY A 437 9.40 8.76 24.29
C GLY A 437 10.07 10.00 24.86
N PRO A 438 10.59 10.89 24.00
CA PRO A 438 11.47 11.98 24.41
C PRO A 438 10.80 12.99 25.35
N SER A 439 9.52 13.34 25.14
CA SER A 439 8.80 14.27 26.01
C SER A 439 8.67 13.78 27.45
N LEU A 440 8.50 12.46 27.63
CA LEU A 440 8.38 11.82 28.95
C LEU A 440 9.74 11.61 29.61
N ALA A 441 10.75 11.27 28.82
CA ALA A 441 12.12 11.08 29.31
C ALA A 441 12.76 12.39 29.79
N ALA A 442 12.37 13.52 29.20
CA ALA A 442 12.87 14.85 29.55
C ALA A 442 12.23 15.49 30.78
N LEU A 443 11.19 14.87 31.36
CA LEU A 443 10.48 15.43 32.51
C LEU A 443 11.38 15.47 33.75
N PRO A 444 11.46 16.62 34.46
CA PRO A 444 12.13 16.71 35.73
C PRO A 444 11.50 15.76 36.77
N PRO A 445 12.28 15.25 37.76
CA PRO A 445 11.74 14.47 38.85
C PRO A 445 10.65 15.24 39.60
N GLY A 446 9.53 14.57 39.91
CA GLY A 446 8.39 15.17 40.63
C GLY A 446 7.45 16.00 39.77
N THR A 447 7.66 16.08 38.45
CA THR A 447 6.73 16.73 37.52
C THR A 447 5.35 16.08 37.63
N PRO A 448 4.27 16.84 37.91
CA PRO A 448 2.92 16.29 37.94
C PRO A 448 2.46 15.89 36.54
N VAL A 449 2.14 14.62 36.36
CA VAL A 449 1.54 14.09 35.14
C VAL A 449 0.19 13.49 35.45
N LYS A 450 -0.80 13.77 34.64
CA LYS A 450 -2.15 13.22 34.77
C LYS A 450 -2.60 12.51 33.50
N ALA A 451 -3.44 11.52 33.66
CA ALA A 451 -4.19 10.91 32.56
C ALA A 451 -5.41 11.80 32.23
N VAL A 452 -5.53 12.18 30.98
CA VAL A 452 -6.71 12.86 30.43
C VAL A 452 -7.47 11.84 29.61
N VAL A 453 -8.70 11.52 30.04
CA VAL A 453 -9.50 10.47 29.42
C VAL A 453 -10.85 11.04 29.03
N SER A 454 -11.29 10.77 27.80
CA SER A 454 -12.63 11.12 27.34
C SER A 454 -13.65 10.14 27.91
N ALA A 455 -14.72 10.66 28.48
CA ALA A 455 -15.85 9.87 28.93
C ALA A 455 -16.60 9.28 27.73
N PRO A 456 -16.68 7.95 27.62
CA PRO A 456 -17.38 7.30 26.51
C PRO A 456 -18.91 7.40 26.69
N SER A 457 -19.63 7.34 25.56
CA SER A 457 -21.10 7.37 25.57
C SER A 457 -21.74 6.17 26.26
N ASN A 458 -21.03 5.02 26.30
CA ASN A 458 -21.45 3.79 26.98
C ASN A 458 -20.36 3.32 27.93
N GLY A 459 -19.94 4.19 28.85
CA GLY A 459 -18.92 3.84 29.82
C GLY A 459 -18.74 4.92 30.90
N GLU A 460 -18.36 4.47 32.06
CA GLU A 460 -18.02 5.30 33.21
C GLU A 460 -16.55 5.09 33.53
N ILE A 461 -15.79 6.18 33.63
CA ILE A 461 -14.39 6.12 34.07
C ILE A 461 -14.40 6.13 35.58
N GLU A 462 -14.21 4.98 36.20
CA GLU A 462 -14.16 4.84 37.66
C GLU A 462 -12.80 5.26 38.22
N GLU A 463 -11.73 5.04 37.47
CA GLU A 463 -10.37 5.37 37.89
C GLU A 463 -9.51 5.73 36.68
N ALA A 464 -8.73 6.81 36.79
CA ALA A 464 -7.76 7.22 35.80
C ALA A 464 -6.51 7.77 36.52
N ASN A 465 -5.44 7.00 36.51
CA ASN A 465 -4.18 7.34 37.16
C ASN A 465 -3.03 7.39 36.18
N ALA A 466 -2.07 8.28 36.42
CA ALA A 466 -0.80 8.31 35.72
C ALA A 466 0.37 8.25 36.71
N TYR A 467 1.32 7.37 36.47
CA TYR A 467 2.51 7.24 37.32
C TYR A 467 3.69 6.65 36.55
N ARG A 468 4.89 6.93 37.02
CA ARG A 468 6.10 6.38 36.44
C ARG A 468 6.32 4.94 36.92
N VAL A 469 6.71 4.08 35.99
CA VAL A 469 7.13 2.70 36.28
C VAL A 469 8.64 2.70 36.47
N ASP A 470 9.10 2.59 37.72
CA ASP A 470 10.52 2.72 38.06
C ASP A 470 11.41 1.69 37.34
N ALA A 471 10.91 0.47 37.15
CA ALA A 471 11.64 -0.62 36.53
C ALA A 471 11.95 -0.39 35.05
N THR A 472 11.11 0.33 34.33
CA THR A 472 11.24 0.55 32.87
C THR A 472 11.48 2.00 32.48
N GLY A 473 11.17 2.93 33.38
CA GLY A 473 11.15 4.37 33.12
C GLY A 473 9.95 4.84 32.30
N ALA A 474 9.07 3.95 31.89
CA ALA A 474 7.83 4.28 31.18
C ALA A 474 6.84 5.03 32.11
N TRP A 475 5.94 5.79 31.53
CA TRP A 475 4.79 6.35 32.21
C TRP A 475 3.55 5.50 31.94
N ARG A 476 2.90 5.07 33.01
CA ARG A 476 1.72 4.20 32.94
C ARG A 476 0.45 5.01 33.16
N MET A 477 -0.47 4.90 32.21
CA MET A 477 -1.87 5.26 32.39
C MET A 477 -2.63 4.00 32.78
N MET A 478 -3.27 4.02 33.93
CA MET A 478 -4.13 2.96 34.43
C MET A 478 -5.57 3.46 34.47
N LEU A 479 -6.43 2.78 33.72
CA LEU A 479 -7.84 3.10 33.62
C LEU A 479 -8.66 1.95 34.17
N ARG A 480 -9.70 2.25 34.92
CA ARG A 480 -10.79 1.33 35.21
C ARG A 480 -12.06 1.91 34.62
N VAL A 481 -12.70 1.10 33.80
CA VAL A 481 -13.90 1.50 33.06
C VAL A 481 -15.02 0.52 33.36
N LYS A 482 -16.19 1.03 33.65
CA LYS A 482 -17.43 0.29 33.72
C LYS A 482 -18.26 0.52 32.48
N LYS A 483 -18.88 -0.55 31.95
CA LYS A 483 -19.73 -0.54 30.78
C LYS A 483 -21.17 -0.85 31.16
N PRO A 484 -22.04 0.16 31.30
CA PRO A 484 -23.45 -0.04 31.72
C PRO A 484 -24.23 -0.97 30.78
N ASP A 485 -24.00 -0.91 29.46
CA ASP A 485 -24.60 -1.82 28.51
C ASP A 485 -23.50 -2.68 27.85
N ILE A 486 -23.35 -3.91 28.34
CA ILE A 486 -22.31 -4.83 27.88
C ILE A 486 -22.48 -5.26 26.40
N THR A 487 -23.66 -5.08 25.81
CA THR A 487 -23.94 -5.45 24.42
C THR A 487 -23.47 -4.40 23.42
N LYS A 488 -23.19 -3.18 23.86
CA LYS A 488 -22.73 -2.08 23.03
C LYS A 488 -21.23 -1.86 23.11
N PRO A 489 -20.58 -1.43 22.03
CA PRO A 489 -19.18 -1.06 22.09
C PRO A 489 -18.97 0.22 22.91
N THR A 490 -17.76 0.37 23.47
CA THR A 490 -17.32 1.56 24.20
C THR A 490 -16.03 2.07 23.59
N GLU A 491 -16.04 3.30 23.07
CA GLU A 491 -14.87 3.97 22.54
C GLU A 491 -14.15 4.73 23.65
N LEU A 492 -12.87 4.45 23.86
CA LEU A 492 -12.01 5.08 24.85
C LEU A 492 -10.94 5.90 24.17
N ARG A 493 -10.62 7.07 24.73
CA ARG A 493 -9.49 7.91 24.30
C ARG A 493 -8.78 8.44 25.53
N GLY A 494 -7.45 8.42 25.51
CA GLY A 494 -6.66 8.93 26.62
C GLY A 494 -5.24 9.32 26.23
N PHE A 495 -4.68 10.29 26.93
CA PHE A 495 -3.30 10.75 26.77
C PHE A 495 -2.73 11.26 28.08
N LEU A 496 -1.43 11.47 28.14
CA LEU A 496 -0.76 12.05 29.31
C LEU A 496 -0.51 13.55 29.11
N GLN A 497 -0.71 14.32 30.18
CA GLN A 497 -0.58 15.78 30.19
C GLN A 497 0.14 16.26 31.44
N SER A 498 0.96 17.32 31.32
CA SER A 498 1.50 18.08 32.45
C SER A 498 1.17 19.56 32.29
N GLY A 499 0.51 20.13 33.29
CA GLY A 499 -0.05 21.47 33.14
C GLY A 499 -1.02 21.54 31.94
N ASN A 500 -0.68 22.35 30.94
CA ASN A 500 -1.42 22.47 29.68
C ASN A 500 -0.74 21.71 28.53
N ASP A 501 0.42 21.13 28.75
CA ASP A 501 1.22 20.51 27.69
C ASP A 501 0.81 19.04 27.50
N VAL A 502 0.38 18.70 26.29
CA VAL A 502 0.14 17.31 25.88
C VAL A 502 1.48 16.62 25.70
N LEU A 503 1.71 15.56 26.45
CA LEU A 503 3.00 14.85 26.47
C LEU A 503 3.06 13.68 25.48
N THR A 504 1.92 13.10 25.12
CA THR A 504 1.87 11.85 24.36
C THR A 504 0.89 11.92 23.19
N GLU A 505 0.99 10.97 22.29
CA GLU A 505 -0.10 10.67 21.37
C GLU A 505 -1.37 10.28 22.12
N THR A 506 -2.50 10.34 21.44
CA THR A 506 -3.78 9.86 21.95
C THR A 506 -3.89 8.35 21.75
N TRP A 507 -3.89 7.61 22.84
CA TRP A 507 -4.33 6.22 22.83
C TRP A 507 -5.85 6.17 22.63
N SER A 508 -6.29 5.33 21.70
CA SER A 508 -7.71 5.13 21.37
C SER A 508 -7.99 3.62 21.38
N ASN A 509 -9.07 3.19 22.00
CA ASN A 509 -9.40 1.78 22.09
C ASN A 509 -10.91 1.56 21.97
N LEU A 510 -11.28 0.54 21.20
CA LEU A 510 -12.66 0.08 21.14
C LEU A 510 -12.82 -1.17 22.00
N TRP A 511 -13.58 -1.06 23.09
CA TRP A 511 -14.00 -2.21 23.87
C TRP A 511 -15.30 -2.75 23.25
N PRO A 512 -15.28 -3.87 22.48
CA PRO A 512 -16.45 -4.34 21.74
C PRO A 512 -17.59 -4.78 22.67
N GLY A 513 -18.82 -4.79 22.17
CA GLY A 513 -19.97 -5.43 22.82
C GLY A 513 -19.76 -6.95 22.95
N ARG A 514 -20.46 -7.56 23.90
CA ARG A 514 -20.49 -9.02 24.09
C ARG A 514 -21.63 -9.67 23.31
#